data_ee91e00dcfcfad8cc8d7390886406cdd
#
_entry.id   ee91e00dcfcfad8cc8d7390886406cdd
#
_cell.length_a   1.000
_cell.length_b   1.000
_cell.length_c   1.000
_cell.angle_alpha   90.00
_cell.angle_beta   90.00
_cell.angle_gamma   90.00
#
_symmetry.space_group_name_H-M   'P 1'
#
loop_
_entity.id
_entity.type
_entity.pdbx_description
1 polymer ?
#
loop_
_entity_poly.entity_id
_entity_poly.type
_entity_poly.pdbx_seq_one_letter_code
_entity_poly.pdbx_strand_id
1 'polypeptide(L)'
;MIPPKPANEPQRLAALRGYEILDTEPEAAFDDLTLLASCVCQTPIALISLIDADRQWFKSSVGFSVKETTRDIAFCASAILQSDVFIVPDASEDERYAENPLVVSEPKIRFYAGAPLVSDGHALGTLCVIDRVARKLSPEQLEALRALGRQVQAQLELRRNLKRLATSLAARDRAEAEKDLALRELRAALANIRTLEGLLPICLSCKKIQDKKGDWQPFEYYVRSHSEAKVTHKLCPDCTKAISA
;
A
#
# COMPACT_ATOMS: atom_id res chain seq x y z
N MET A 1 -1.66 -35.40 -12.67
CA MET A 1 -0.33 -35.14 -12.00
C MET A 1 -0.39 -33.83 -11.27
N ILE A 2 0.08 -33.69 -10.02
CA ILE A 2 0.13 -32.42 -9.27
C ILE A 2 1.27 -31.57 -9.83
N PRO A 3 0.99 -30.31 -10.25
CA PRO A 3 2.04 -29.44 -10.76
C PRO A 3 3.11 -29.14 -9.70
N PRO A 4 4.42 -29.12 -10.02
CA PRO A 4 5.45 -28.80 -9.07
C PRO A 4 5.37 -27.33 -8.66
N LYS A 5 5.80 -27.01 -7.43
CA LYS A 5 5.92 -25.62 -6.98
C LYS A 5 7.22 -25.01 -7.52
N PRO A 6 7.22 -23.70 -7.88
CA PRO A 6 8.44 -23.00 -8.28
C PRO A 6 9.51 -23.05 -7.18
N ALA A 7 10.80 -23.05 -7.55
CA ALA A 7 11.89 -23.03 -6.58
C ALA A 7 11.87 -21.78 -5.66
N ASN A 8 11.33 -20.66 -6.15
CA ASN A 8 11.18 -19.40 -5.43
C ASN A 8 9.77 -19.16 -4.87
N GLU A 9 9.03 -20.23 -4.57
CA GLU A 9 7.62 -20.17 -4.13
C GLU A 9 7.37 -19.22 -2.95
N PRO A 10 8.20 -19.19 -1.89
CA PRO A 10 7.99 -18.24 -0.79
C PRO A 10 8.04 -16.77 -1.23
N GLN A 11 8.99 -16.43 -2.11
CA GLN A 11 9.15 -15.08 -2.67
C GLN A 11 7.99 -14.72 -3.60
N ARG A 12 7.57 -15.66 -4.45
CA ARG A 12 6.42 -15.53 -5.34
C ARG A 12 5.13 -15.25 -4.57
N LEU A 13 4.88 -16.00 -3.49
CA LEU A 13 3.72 -15.80 -2.62
C LEU A 13 3.80 -14.46 -1.88
N ALA A 14 4.97 -14.04 -1.43
CA ALA A 14 5.17 -12.72 -0.84
C ALA A 14 4.87 -11.61 -1.85
N ALA A 15 5.33 -11.75 -3.10
CA ALA A 15 5.02 -10.82 -4.18
C ALA A 15 3.50 -10.76 -4.44
N LEU A 16 2.82 -11.91 -4.58
CA LEU A 16 1.37 -11.97 -4.78
C LEU A 16 0.60 -11.27 -3.65
N ARG A 17 0.94 -11.55 -2.40
CA ARG A 17 0.32 -10.90 -1.23
C ARG A 17 0.54 -9.40 -1.18
N GLY A 18 1.69 -8.92 -1.67
CA GLY A 18 1.99 -7.49 -1.78
C GLY A 18 1.09 -6.71 -2.74
N TYR A 19 0.34 -7.40 -3.61
CA TYR A 19 -0.72 -6.80 -4.45
C TYR A 19 -2.03 -6.60 -3.71
N GLU A 20 -2.27 -7.30 -2.60
CA GLU A 20 -3.52 -7.28 -1.85
C GLU A 20 -4.75 -7.37 -2.77
N ILE A 21 -4.70 -8.30 -3.73
CA ILE A 21 -5.71 -8.48 -4.77
C ILE A 21 -6.59 -9.71 -4.54
N LEU A 22 -6.08 -10.70 -3.79
CA LEU A 22 -6.86 -11.89 -3.45
C LEU A 22 -8.09 -11.51 -2.64
N ASP A 23 -9.20 -12.20 -2.89
CA ASP A 23 -10.48 -12.02 -2.20
C ASP A 23 -11.08 -10.61 -2.31
N THR A 24 -10.68 -9.85 -3.36
CA THR A 24 -11.24 -8.52 -3.64
C THR A 24 -12.46 -8.62 -4.57
N GLU A 25 -13.30 -7.58 -4.52
CA GLU A 25 -14.46 -7.45 -5.40
C GLU A 25 -14.06 -7.40 -6.88
N PRO A 26 -14.98 -7.76 -7.81
CA PRO A 26 -14.79 -7.60 -9.24
C PRO A 26 -14.41 -6.15 -9.60
N GLU A 27 -13.59 -5.99 -10.63
CA GLU A 27 -13.17 -4.69 -11.14
C GLU A 27 -13.26 -4.69 -12.67
N ALA A 28 -14.03 -3.77 -13.26
CA ALA A 28 -14.31 -3.71 -14.69
C ALA A 28 -13.04 -3.76 -15.57
N ALA A 29 -11.94 -3.15 -15.10
CA ALA A 29 -10.67 -3.15 -15.83
C ALA A 29 -10.10 -4.57 -16.07
N PHE A 30 -10.35 -5.52 -15.16
CA PHE A 30 -9.98 -6.92 -15.35
C PHE A 30 -11.02 -7.69 -16.13
N ASP A 31 -12.31 -7.40 -15.90
CA ASP A 31 -13.41 -8.07 -16.58
C ASP A 31 -13.39 -7.80 -18.09
N ASP A 32 -13.12 -6.56 -18.50
CA ASP A 32 -12.96 -6.17 -19.90
C ASP A 32 -11.81 -6.94 -20.58
N LEU A 33 -10.66 -7.08 -19.92
CA LEU A 33 -9.51 -7.82 -20.46
C LEU A 33 -9.82 -9.32 -20.60
N THR A 34 -10.54 -9.89 -19.64
CA THR A 34 -10.97 -11.29 -19.68
C THR A 34 -11.98 -11.52 -20.82
N LEU A 35 -12.94 -10.61 -21.00
CA LEU A 35 -13.91 -10.65 -22.09
C LEU A 35 -13.19 -10.55 -23.44
N LEU A 36 -12.26 -9.61 -23.61
CA LEU A 36 -11.47 -9.45 -24.83
C LEU A 36 -10.67 -10.72 -25.16
N ALA A 37 -10.06 -11.37 -24.16
CA ALA A 37 -9.32 -12.62 -24.36
C ALA A 37 -10.23 -13.74 -24.90
N SER A 38 -11.44 -13.90 -24.33
CA SER A 38 -12.46 -14.83 -24.80
C SER A 38 -12.87 -14.54 -26.25
N CYS A 39 -13.18 -13.27 -26.56
CA CYS A 39 -13.62 -12.85 -27.91
C CYS A 39 -12.52 -13.07 -28.97
N VAL A 40 -11.28 -12.62 -28.69
CA VAL A 40 -10.17 -12.72 -29.66
C VAL A 40 -9.78 -14.17 -29.91
N CYS A 41 -9.68 -14.99 -28.86
CA CYS A 41 -9.35 -16.39 -28.98
C CYS A 41 -10.54 -17.25 -29.39
N GLN A 42 -11.76 -16.69 -29.45
CA GLN A 42 -13.03 -17.38 -29.77
C GLN A 42 -13.24 -18.60 -28.86
N THR A 43 -12.98 -18.44 -27.57
CA THR A 43 -13.13 -19.50 -26.57
C THR A 43 -14.26 -19.18 -25.61
N PRO A 44 -15.05 -20.18 -25.16
CA PRO A 44 -16.20 -19.92 -24.27
C PRO A 44 -15.79 -19.55 -22.84
N ILE A 45 -14.54 -19.82 -22.45
CA ILE A 45 -14.03 -19.56 -21.11
C ILE A 45 -12.75 -18.75 -21.21
N ALA A 46 -12.65 -17.70 -20.40
CA ALA A 46 -11.40 -16.96 -20.16
C ALA A 46 -11.32 -16.56 -18.67
N LEU A 47 -10.13 -16.57 -18.11
CA LEU A 47 -9.90 -16.31 -16.70
C LEU A 47 -8.66 -15.44 -16.49
N ILE A 48 -8.72 -14.50 -15.56
CA ILE A 48 -7.55 -13.98 -14.87
C ILE A 48 -7.43 -14.72 -13.56
N SER A 49 -6.44 -15.61 -13.50
CA SER A 49 -6.20 -16.57 -12.44
C SER A 49 -4.94 -16.22 -11.66
N LEU A 50 -5.02 -16.20 -10.34
CA LEU A 50 -3.89 -15.99 -9.44
C LEU A 50 -3.66 -17.25 -8.61
N ILE A 51 -2.38 -17.68 -8.52
CA ILE A 51 -1.99 -18.94 -7.87
C ILE A 51 -1.52 -18.65 -6.45
N ASP A 52 -2.37 -18.93 -5.47
CA ASP A 52 -2.03 -18.88 -4.04
C ASP A 52 -1.34 -20.16 -3.57
N ALA A 53 -1.13 -20.32 -2.27
CA ALA A 53 -0.42 -21.44 -1.66
C ALA A 53 -1.06 -22.80 -2.01
N ASP A 54 -2.40 -22.89 -1.87
CA ASP A 54 -3.15 -24.13 -2.01
C ASP A 54 -4.36 -24.02 -2.92
N ARG A 55 -4.63 -22.81 -3.44
CA ARG A 55 -5.75 -22.53 -4.34
C ARG A 55 -5.34 -21.72 -5.56
N GLN A 56 -6.17 -21.82 -6.58
CA GLN A 56 -6.22 -20.94 -7.73
C GLN A 56 -7.45 -20.05 -7.58
N TRP A 57 -7.25 -18.75 -7.39
CA TRP A 57 -8.31 -17.79 -7.22
C TRP A 57 -8.50 -16.97 -8.52
N PHE A 58 -9.75 -16.66 -8.88
CA PHE A 58 -10.07 -15.95 -10.11
C PHE A 58 -10.43 -14.50 -9.81
N LYS A 59 -9.59 -13.57 -10.31
CA LYS A 59 -9.87 -12.12 -10.25
C LYS A 59 -10.98 -11.74 -11.20
N SER A 60 -11.04 -12.41 -12.37
CA SER A 60 -12.06 -12.21 -13.37
C SER A 60 -12.32 -13.51 -14.13
N SER A 61 -13.55 -13.75 -14.54
CA SER A 61 -13.96 -14.95 -15.26
C SER A 61 -15.07 -14.69 -16.26
N VAL A 62 -14.94 -15.30 -17.45
CA VAL A 62 -15.99 -15.40 -18.46
C VAL A 62 -16.26 -16.88 -18.67
N GLY A 63 -17.54 -17.30 -18.69
CA GLY A 63 -17.95 -18.67 -18.97
C GLY A 63 -17.62 -19.71 -17.89
N PHE A 64 -17.20 -19.28 -16.70
CA PHE A 64 -16.87 -20.15 -15.58
C PHE A 64 -17.43 -19.55 -14.28
N SER A 65 -18.25 -20.33 -13.54
CA SER A 65 -19.08 -19.81 -12.45
C SER A 65 -18.45 -19.91 -11.06
N VAL A 66 -17.39 -20.74 -10.89
CA VAL A 66 -16.72 -20.87 -9.61
C VAL A 66 -15.70 -19.74 -9.40
N LYS A 67 -15.48 -19.33 -8.14
CA LYS A 67 -14.56 -18.27 -7.80
C LYS A 67 -13.12 -18.74 -7.59
N GLU A 68 -12.94 -20.02 -7.32
CA GLU A 68 -11.62 -20.65 -7.07
C GLU A 68 -11.67 -22.14 -7.31
N THR A 69 -10.50 -22.75 -7.47
CA THR A 69 -10.28 -24.20 -7.46
C THR A 69 -9.08 -24.54 -6.59
N THR A 70 -8.89 -25.84 -6.28
CA THR A 70 -7.63 -26.25 -5.65
C THR A 70 -6.47 -26.10 -6.63
N ARG A 71 -5.30 -25.76 -6.12
CA ARG A 71 -4.09 -25.56 -6.92
C ARG A 71 -3.66 -26.85 -7.64
N ASP A 72 -3.87 -28.00 -7.03
CA ASP A 72 -3.38 -29.28 -7.51
C ASP A 72 -3.99 -29.70 -8.85
N ILE A 73 -5.21 -29.24 -9.17
CA ILE A 73 -5.88 -29.54 -10.45
C ILE A 73 -5.72 -28.39 -11.46
N ALA A 74 -5.04 -27.31 -11.09
CA ALA A 74 -5.00 -26.09 -11.89
C ALA A 74 -3.98 -26.19 -13.03
N PHE A 75 -4.41 -25.99 -14.27
CA PHE A 75 -3.52 -25.81 -15.44
C PHE A 75 -2.61 -24.60 -15.29
N CYS A 76 -3.13 -23.54 -14.69
CA CYS A 76 -2.39 -22.31 -14.45
C CYS A 76 -1.19 -22.51 -13.50
N ALA A 77 -1.25 -23.51 -12.61
CA ALA A 77 -0.12 -23.86 -11.76
C ALA A 77 1.07 -24.45 -12.54
N SER A 78 0.83 -25.10 -13.68
CA SER A 78 1.88 -25.48 -14.64
C SER A 78 2.33 -24.31 -15.52
N ALA A 79 1.38 -23.45 -15.91
CA ALA A 79 1.65 -22.30 -16.77
C ALA A 79 2.57 -21.27 -16.12
N ILE A 80 2.49 -21.05 -14.80
CA ILE A 80 3.38 -20.12 -14.07
C ILE A 80 4.85 -20.57 -14.03
N LEU A 81 5.14 -21.79 -14.43
CA LEU A 81 6.51 -22.34 -14.54
C LEU A 81 7.15 -22.04 -15.90
N GLN A 82 6.37 -21.51 -16.84
CA GLN A 82 6.82 -21.23 -18.20
C GLN A 82 7.19 -19.76 -18.35
N SER A 83 8.08 -19.49 -19.29
CA SER A 83 8.48 -18.10 -19.66
C SER A 83 7.59 -17.49 -20.75
N ASP A 84 6.79 -18.30 -21.45
CA ASP A 84 5.87 -17.89 -22.50
C ASP A 84 4.51 -18.56 -22.33
N VAL A 85 3.58 -18.29 -23.25
CA VAL A 85 2.24 -18.89 -23.24
C VAL A 85 2.32 -20.42 -23.19
N PHE A 86 1.73 -20.97 -22.16
CA PHE A 86 1.61 -22.42 -21.99
C PHE A 86 0.36 -22.90 -22.73
N ILE A 87 0.51 -23.89 -23.61
CA ILE A 87 -0.58 -24.39 -24.45
C ILE A 87 -0.74 -25.89 -24.26
N VAL A 88 -1.99 -26.32 -24.06
CA VAL A 88 -2.44 -27.69 -24.09
C VAL A 88 -3.52 -27.81 -25.19
N PRO A 89 -3.18 -28.33 -26.38
CA PRO A 89 -4.10 -28.37 -27.53
C PRO A 89 -5.28 -29.34 -27.34
N ASP A 90 -5.05 -30.47 -26.68
CA ASP A 90 -6.09 -31.40 -26.21
C ASP A 90 -5.65 -32.03 -24.87
N ALA A 91 -6.35 -31.62 -23.82
CA ALA A 91 -6.05 -32.09 -22.46
C ALA A 91 -6.40 -33.58 -22.23
N SER A 92 -7.27 -34.15 -23.05
CA SER A 92 -7.61 -35.58 -22.96
C SER A 92 -6.55 -36.49 -23.55
N GLU A 93 -5.70 -35.97 -24.42
CA GLU A 93 -4.56 -36.69 -25.03
C GLU A 93 -3.22 -36.37 -24.32
N ASP A 94 -3.20 -35.39 -23.42
CA ASP A 94 -2.00 -34.98 -22.69
C ASP A 94 -1.86 -35.80 -21.41
N GLU A 95 -0.81 -36.63 -21.32
CA GLU A 95 -0.52 -37.52 -20.18
C GLU A 95 -0.54 -36.81 -18.82
N ARG A 96 -0.24 -35.48 -18.79
CA ARG A 96 -0.25 -34.69 -17.57
C ARG A 96 -1.67 -34.39 -17.06
N TYR A 97 -2.65 -34.33 -17.98
CA TYR A 97 -3.98 -33.83 -17.70
C TYR A 97 -5.13 -34.81 -18.00
N ALA A 98 -4.91 -35.90 -18.71
CA ALA A 98 -5.96 -36.83 -19.13
C ALA A 98 -6.85 -37.32 -17.98
N GLU A 99 -6.28 -37.52 -16.79
CA GLU A 99 -7.00 -37.92 -15.58
C GLU A 99 -7.39 -36.73 -14.65
N ASN A 100 -7.15 -35.50 -15.07
CA ASN A 100 -7.46 -34.33 -14.25
C ASN A 100 -8.98 -34.18 -14.08
N PRO A 101 -9.49 -33.91 -12.85
CA PRO A 101 -10.93 -33.73 -12.62
C PRO A 101 -11.59 -32.71 -13.53
N LEU A 102 -10.90 -31.61 -13.93
CA LEU A 102 -11.41 -30.63 -14.85
C LEU A 102 -11.51 -31.11 -16.31
N VAL A 103 -10.88 -32.25 -16.64
CA VAL A 103 -10.89 -32.90 -17.96
C VAL A 103 -11.92 -34.03 -18.00
N VAL A 104 -11.95 -34.89 -16.97
CA VAL A 104 -12.84 -36.03 -16.92
C VAL A 104 -14.27 -35.68 -16.49
N SER A 105 -14.42 -34.64 -15.69
CA SER A 105 -15.70 -34.13 -15.18
C SER A 105 -15.97 -32.70 -15.72
N GLU A 106 -17.09 -32.08 -15.34
CA GLU A 106 -17.35 -30.67 -15.70
C GLU A 106 -16.22 -29.78 -15.17
N PRO A 107 -15.73 -28.83 -16.00
CA PRO A 107 -16.28 -28.34 -17.29
C PRO A 107 -15.83 -29.10 -18.53
N LYS A 108 -15.15 -30.26 -18.42
CA LYS A 108 -14.65 -31.08 -19.52
C LYS A 108 -13.66 -30.35 -20.42
N ILE A 109 -12.65 -29.75 -19.81
CA ILE A 109 -11.60 -29.02 -20.54
C ILE A 109 -10.93 -29.93 -21.59
N ARG A 110 -10.80 -29.39 -22.81
CA ARG A 110 -9.99 -30.01 -23.86
C ARG A 110 -8.83 -29.12 -24.25
N PHE A 111 -9.08 -27.82 -24.40
CA PHE A 111 -8.07 -26.86 -24.79
C PHE A 111 -7.77 -25.90 -23.64
N TYR A 112 -6.49 -25.58 -23.46
CA TYR A 112 -6.00 -24.54 -22.55
C TYR A 112 -4.87 -23.74 -23.21
N ALA A 113 -4.90 -22.41 -23.10
CA ALA A 113 -3.74 -21.56 -23.35
C ALA A 113 -3.67 -20.46 -22.30
N GLY A 114 -2.52 -20.29 -21.64
CA GLY A 114 -2.35 -19.33 -20.56
C GLY A 114 -1.06 -18.53 -20.70
N ALA A 115 -1.17 -17.19 -20.73
CA ALA A 115 -0.05 -16.26 -20.68
C ALA A 115 0.31 -15.98 -19.21
N PRO A 116 1.54 -16.27 -18.76
CA PRO A 116 1.96 -15.99 -17.39
C PRO A 116 1.93 -14.49 -17.08
N LEU A 117 1.45 -14.15 -15.90
CA LEU A 117 1.45 -12.79 -15.35
C LEU A 117 2.65 -12.64 -14.44
N VAL A 118 3.73 -12.03 -14.95
CA VAL A 118 5.01 -11.92 -14.24
C VAL A 118 5.21 -10.49 -13.75
N SER A 119 5.48 -10.32 -12.47
CA SER A 119 5.86 -9.04 -11.87
C SER A 119 7.07 -9.21 -10.97
N ASP A 120 8.02 -8.30 -11.08
CA ASP A 120 9.27 -8.33 -10.30
C ASP A 120 9.99 -9.69 -10.38
N GLY A 121 9.90 -10.38 -11.55
CA GLY A 121 10.49 -11.71 -11.76
C GLY A 121 9.70 -12.88 -11.16
N HIS A 122 8.50 -12.65 -10.62
CA HIS A 122 7.63 -13.66 -10.03
C HIS A 122 6.36 -13.87 -10.84
N ALA A 123 6.08 -15.09 -11.26
CA ALA A 123 4.83 -15.45 -11.94
C ALA A 123 3.70 -15.57 -10.90
N LEU A 124 2.78 -14.61 -10.91
CA LEU A 124 1.69 -14.51 -9.94
C LEU A 124 0.48 -15.37 -10.32
N GLY A 125 0.29 -15.58 -11.61
CA GLY A 125 -0.86 -16.26 -12.19
C GLY A 125 -0.84 -16.24 -13.70
N THR A 126 -2.02 -16.30 -14.34
CA THR A 126 -2.15 -16.32 -15.81
C THR A 126 -3.38 -15.54 -16.26
N LEU A 127 -3.30 -14.93 -17.45
CA LEU A 127 -4.49 -14.74 -18.29
C LEU A 127 -4.63 -15.98 -19.16
N CYS A 128 -5.72 -16.72 -19.03
CA CYS A 128 -5.90 -17.95 -19.79
C CYS A 128 -7.24 -18.02 -20.51
N VAL A 129 -7.25 -18.77 -21.59
CA VAL A 129 -8.42 -19.10 -22.41
C VAL A 129 -8.56 -20.63 -22.46
N ILE A 130 -9.80 -21.12 -22.40
CA ILE A 130 -10.14 -22.53 -22.22
C ILE A 130 -11.31 -22.88 -23.13
N ASP A 131 -11.28 -24.09 -23.70
CA ASP A 131 -12.39 -24.64 -24.45
C ASP A 131 -12.68 -26.11 -24.09
N ARG A 132 -13.89 -26.53 -24.41
CA ARG A 132 -14.38 -27.91 -24.28
C ARG A 132 -14.13 -28.75 -25.54
N VAL A 133 -13.51 -28.15 -26.55
CA VAL A 133 -13.06 -28.83 -27.79
C VAL A 133 -11.56 -28.58 -27.97
N ALA A 134 -10.87 -29.53 -28.58
CA ALA A 134 -9.47 -29.38 -28.92
C ALA A 134 -9.28 -28.23 -29.91
N ARG A 135 -8.24 -27.43 -29.73
CA ARG A 135 -7.95 -26.24 -30.54
C ARG A 135 -6.46 -26.01 -30.78
N LYS A 136 -6.20 -25.16 -31.78
CA LYS A 136 -4.91 -24.49 -31.98
C LYS A 136 -5.20 -23.00 -32.17
N LEU A 137 -4.51 -22.16 -31.43
CA LEU A 137 -4.57 -20.71 -31.66
C LEU A 137 -3.78 -20.35 -32.92
N SER A 138 -4.26 -19.35 -33.69
CA SER A 138 -3.47 -18.76 -34.75
C SER A 138 -2.30 -17.93 -34.15
N PRO A 139 -1.26 -17.62 -34.95
CA PRO A 139 -0.18 -16.73 -34.50
C PRO A 139 -0.70 -15.38 -33.99
N GLU A 140 -1.72 -14.83 -34.63
CA GLU A 140 -2.34 -13.55 -34.26
C GLU A 140 -3.09 -13.66 -32.93
N GLN A 141 -3.82 -14.75 -32.68
CA GLN A 141 -4.50 -15.01 -31.42
C GLN A 141 -3.50 -15.20 -30.28
N LEU A 142 -2.40 -15.89 -30.56
CA LEU A 142 -1.34 -16.10 -29.57
C LEU A 142 -0.66 -14.78 -29.19
N GLU A 143 -0.36 -13.93 -30.18
CA GLU A 143 0.22 -12.60 -29.90
C GLU A 143 -0.78 -11.70 -29.16
N ALA A 144 -2.06 -11.74 -29.53
CA ALA A 144 -3.09 -11.01 -28.81
C ALA A 144 -3.22 -11.47 -27.35
N LEU A 145 -3.14 -12.78 -27.08
CA LEU A 145 -3.18 -13.31 -25.71
C LEU A 145 -1.96 -12.82 -24.89
N ARG A 146 -0.76 -12.78 -25.50
CA ARG A 146 0.44 -12.19 -24.86
C ARG A 146 0.23 -10.70 -24.57
N ALA A 147 -0.29 -9.96 -25.55
CA ALA A 147 -0.53 -8.52 -25.39
C ALA A 147 -1.54 -8.24 -24.25
N LEU A 148 -2.65 -8.97 -24.22
CA LEU A 148 -3.63 -8.87 -23.15
C LEU A 148 -3.05 -9.27 -21.79
N GLY A 149 -2.20 -10.31 -21.74
CA GLY A 149 -1.45 -10.67 -20.53
C GLY A 149 -0.61 -9.51 -20.00
N ARG A 150 0.11 -8.80 -20.89
CA ARG A 150 0.87 -7.57 -20.52
C ARG A 150 -0.07 -6.46 -19.99
N GLN A 151 -1.27 -6.31 -20.56
CA GLN A 151 -2.25 -5.33 -20.06
C GLN A 151 -2.78 -5.71 -18.67
N VAL A 152 -3.03 -7.00 -18.41
CA VAL A 152 -3.39 -7.46 -17.06
C VAL A 152 -2.28 -7.15 -16.06
N GLN A 153 -1.02 -7.39 -16.42
CA GLN A 153 0.13 -7.03 -15.57
C GLN A 153 0.17 -5.51 -15.29
N ALA A 154 -0.01 -4.68 -16.32
CA ALA A 154 -0.04 -3.22 -16.15
C ALA A 154 -1.19 -2.77 -15.23
N GLN A 155 -2.36 -3.39 -15.31
CA GLN A 155 -3.48 -3.11 -14.42
C GLN A 155 -3.19 -3.52 -12.96
N LEU A 156 -2.55 -4.68 -12.75
CA LEU A 156 -2.11 -5.10 -11.42
C LEU A 156 -1.14 -4.08 -10.81
N GLU A 157 -0.13 -3.65 -11.58
CA GLU A 157 0.84 -2.64 -11.15
C GLU A 157 0.18 -1.29 -10.84
N LEU A 158 -0.68 -0.83 -11.73
CA LEU A 158 -1.41 0.44 -11.54
C LEU A 158 -2.22 0.40 -10.24
N ARG A 159 -2.99 -0.67 -10.01
CA ARG A 159 -3.78 -0.87 -8.80
C ARG A 159 -2.91 -0.83 -7.53
N ARG A 160 -1.79 -1.57 -7.53
CA ARG A 160 -0.81 -1.59 -6.43
C ARG A 160 -0.26 -0.19 -6.15
N ASN A 161 0.15 0.52 -7.19
CA ASN A 161 0.75 1.84 -7.07
C ASN A 161 -0.25 2.90 -6.57
N LEU A 162 -1.49 2.88 -7.07
CA LEU A 162 -2.56 3.75 -6.60
C LEU A 162 -2.84 3.53 -5.10
N LYS A 163 -2.90 2.26 -4.66
CA LYS A 163 -3.11 1.94 -3.24
C LYS A 163 -1.96 2.42 -2.36
N ARG A 164 -0.72 2.20 -2.79
CA ARG A 164 0.48 2.70 -2.09
C ARG A 164 0.50 4.21 -1.99
N LEU A 165 0.17 4.90 -3.09
CA LEU A 165 0.11 6.36 -3.12
C LEU A 165 -0.97 6.88 -2.16
N ALA A 166 -2.17 6.31 -2.19
CA ALA A 166 -3.26 6.69 -1.28
C ALA A 166 -2.86 6.53 0.20
N THR A 167 -2.21 5.40 0.55
CA THR A 167 -1.72 5.14 1.91
C THR A 167 -0.65 6.15 2.32
N SER A 168 0.30 6.47 1.42
CA SER A 168 1.36 7.45 1.67
C SER A 168 0.81 8.87 1.85
N LEU A 169 -0.16 9.27 1.03
CA LEU A 169 -0.84 10.56 1.16
C LEU A 169 -1.57 10.67 2.50
N ALA A 170 -2.32 9.65 2.89
CA ALA A 170 -3.02 9.64 4.18
C ALA A 170 -2.06 9.71 5.38
N ALA A 171 -0.90 9.05 5.30
CA ALA A 171 0.13 9.13 6.33
C ALA A 171 0.75 10.53 6.41
N ARG A 172 1.04 11.16 5.26
CA ARG A 172 1.55 12.52 5.18
C ARG A 172 0.56 13.53 5.78
N ASP A 173 -0.72 13.43 5.41
CA ASP A 173 -1.74 14.36 5.88
C ASP A 173 -1.94 14.28 7.42
N ARG A 174 -1.82 13.06 7.99
CA ARG A 174 -1.81 12.88 9.46
C ARG A 174 -0.60 13.56 10.11
N ALA A 175 0.60 13.32 9.57
CA ALA A 175 1.83 13.92 10.10
C ALA A 175 1.81 15.47 10.01
N GLU A 176 1.22 16.03 8.94
CA GLU A 176 1.06 17.48 8.79
C GLU A 176 0.07 18.04 9.82
N ALA A 177 -1.05 17.38 10.07
CA ALA A 177 -2.01 17.77 11.09
C ALA A 177 -1.40 17.73 12.51
N GLU A 178 -0.63 16.70 12.84
CA GLU A 178 0.09 16.60 14.13
C GLU A 178 1.12 17.73 14.29
N LYS A 179 1.89 18.01 13.24
CA LYS A 179 2.85 19.13 13.23
C LYS A 179 2.17 20.48 13.47
N ASP A 180 1.04 20.73 12.80
CA ASP A 180 0.30 21.98 12.94
C ASP A 180 -0.28 22.15 14.36
N LEU A 181 -0.76 21.06 14.95
CA LEU A 181 -1.21 21.06 16.34
C LEU A 181 -0.06 21.41 17.29
N ALA A 182 1.08 20.74 17.17
CA ALA A 182 2.26 20.99 18.00
C ALA A 182 2.78 22.43 17.85
N LEU A 183 2.76 22.98 16.63
CA LEU A 183 3.13 24.39 16.39
C LEU A 183 2.17 25.39 17.07
N ARG A 184 0.86 25.09 17.10
CA ARG A 184 -0.13 25.93 17.81
C ARG A 184 0.11 25.90 19.31
N GLU A 185 0.35 24.73 19.88
CA GLU A 185 0.66 24.56 21.29
C GLU A 185 1.96 25.29 21.69
N LEU A 186 3.01 25.14 20.90
CA LEU A 186 4.28 25.85 21.11
C LEU A 186 4.11 27.37 21.05
N ARG A 187 3.38 27.89 20.07
CA ARG A 187 3.08 29.34 19.96
C ARG A 187 2.29 29.84 21.16
N ALA A 188 1.32 29.06 21.63
CA ALA A 188 0.55 29.40 22.84
C ALA A 188 1.43 29.41 24.09
N ALA A 189 2.32 28.44 24.25
CA ALA A 189 3.28 28.39 25.35
C ALA A 189 4.25 29.57 25.31
N LEU A 190 4.80 29.90 24.14
CA LEU A 190 5.69 31.06 23.96
C LEU A 190 5.01 32.39 24.25
N ALA A 191 3.73 32.52 23.87
CA ALA A 191 2.95 33.75 24.17
C ALA A 191 2.73 33.98 25.67
N ASN A 192 2.80 32.92 26.48
CA ASN A 192 2.68 32.99 27.94
C ASN A 192 4.02 33.30 28.64
N ILE A 193 5.14 33.26 27.94
CA ILE A 193 6.44 33.62 28.50
C ILE A 193 6.49 35.15 28.64
N ARG A 194 6.37 35.65 29.89
CA ARG A 194 6.55 37.03 30.21
C ARG A 194 8.03 37.30 30.49
N THR A 195 8.73 37.90 29.52
CA THR A 195 10.11 38.34 29.68
C THR A 195 10.15 39.82 29.95
N LEU A 196 11.02 40.25 30.89
CA LEU A 196 11.34 41.66 31.10
C LEU A 196 12.30 42.09 29.99
N GLU A 197 11.80 42.77 28.98
CA GLU A 197 12.61 43.28 27.87
C GLU A 197 12.70 44.79 27.89
N GLY A 198 13.91 45.30 27.61
CA GLY A 198 14.20 46.71 27.45
C GLY A 198 14.83 47.36 28.67
N LEU A 199 15.10 48.67 28.58
CA LEU A 199 15.64 49.52 29.67
C LEU A 199 14.53 49.89 30.64
N LEU A 200 14.70 49.55 31.90
CA LEU A 200 13.78 49.91 32.98
C LEU A 200 14.36 51.11 33.74
N PRO A 201 13.72 52.28 33.63
CA PRO A 201 14.12 53.44 34.42
C PRO A 201 13.94 53.19 35.92
N ILE A 202 15.03 53.28 36.70
CA ILE A 202 15.01 53.09 38.15
C ILE A 202 15.40 54.39 38.83
N CYS A 203 14.59 54.84 39.77
CA CYS A 203 14.89 56.02 40.55
C CYS A 203 16.19 55.79 41.42
N LEU A 204 17.15 56.61 41.30
CA LEU A 204 18.42 56.49 42.04
C LEU A 204 18.22 56.61 43.55
N SER A 205 17.24 57.38 44.01
CA SER A 205 16.95 57.60 45.44
C SER A 205 16.07 56.48 46.03
N CYS A 206 14.85 56.30 45.56
CA CYS A 206 13.88 55.39 46.17
C CYS A 206 13.78 54.01 45.49
N LYS A 207 14.55 53.77 44.42
CA LYS A 207 14.62 52.49 43.68
C LYS A 207 13.31 52.01 43.05
N LYS A 208 12.30 52.90 42.92
CA LYS A 208 11.09 52.60 42.17
C LYS A 208 11.39 52.47 40.68
N ILE A 209 10.66 51.67 40.00
CA ILE A 209 10.71 51.50 38.54
C ILE A 209 9.60 52.32 37.88
N GLN A 210 9.91 53.00 36.79
CA GLN A 210 8.91 53.66 35.94
C GLN A 210 8.40 52.64 34.90
N ASP A 211 7.08 52.45 34.85
CA ASP A 211 6.46 51.62 33.83
C ASP A 211 6.32 52.35 32.48
N LYS A 212 5.81 51.62 31.47
CA LYS A 212 5.59 52.19 30.11
C LYS A 212 4.57 53.32 30.04
N LYS A 213 3.75 53.51 31.10
CA LYS A 213 2.76 54.60 31.20
C LYS A 213 3.32 55.83 31.90
N GLY A 214 4.54 55.72 32.45
CA GLY A 214 5.18 56.77 33.18
C GLY A 214 4.99 56.70 34.71
N ASP A 215 4.27 55.74 35.22
CA ASP A 215 3.97 55.59 36.65
C ASP A 215 5.12 54.93 37.41
N TRP A 216 5.43 55.47 38.63
CA TRP A 216 6.50 54.97 39.48
C TRP A 216 5.96 53.97 40.50
N GLN A 217 6.41 52.71 40.42
CA GLN A 217 5.97 51.63 41.31
C GLN A 217 7.15 50.91 41.98
N PRO A 218 6.92 50.22 43.11
CA PRO A 218 7.97 49.40 43.76
C PRO A 218 8.52 48.35 42.83
N PHE A 219 9.85 48.10 42.93
CA PHE A 219 10.55 47.08 42.09
C PHE A 219 9.90 45.70 42.18
N GLU A 220 9.56 45.28 43.39
CA GLU A 220 8.96 43.98 43.65
C GLU A 220 7.61 43.81 42.97
N TYR A 221 6.80 44.89 42.99
CA TYR A 221 5.50 44.91 42.35
C TYR A 221 5.63 44.82 40.83
N TYR A 222 6.56 45.60 40.27
CA TYR A 222 6.83 45.59 38.83
C TYR A 222 7.29 44.21 38.35
N VAL A 223 8.26 43.58 39.05
CA VAL A 223 8.78 42.24 38.68
C VAL A 223 7.67 41.19 38.77
N ARG A 224 6.87 41.22 39.83
CA ARG A 224 5.75 40.25 40.01
C ARG A 224 4.66 40.42 38.94
N SER A 225 4.38 41.62 38.49
CA SER A 225 3.34 41.90 37.50
C SER A 225 3.80 41.65 36.05
N HIS A 226 5.12 41.63 35.78
CA HIS A 226 5.70 41.54 34.43
C HIS A 226 6.53 40.27 34.22
N SER A 227 6.74 39.42 35.25
CA SER A 227 7.43 38.17 35.14
C SER A 227 6.88 37.16 36.18
N GLU A 228 7.29 35.90 36.04
CA GLU A 228 7.02 34.84 37.05
C GLU A 228 8.04 34.86 38.22
N ALA A 229 8.97 35.79 38.21
CA ALA A 229 10.02 35.89 39.21
C ALA A 229 9.45 36.26 40.59
N LYS A 230 9.91 35.60 41.64
CA LYS A 230 9.58 35.89 43.04
C LYS A 230 10.73 36.65 43.66
N VAL A 231 10.46 37.89 44.10
CA VAL A 231 11.43 38.69 44.81
C VAL A 231 11.49 38.29 46.26
N THR A 232 12.69 38.00 46.80
CA THR A 232 12.94 37.77 48.22
C THR A 232 14.02 38.73 48.71
N HIS A 233 13.94 39.13 49.97
CA HIS A 233 14.89 40.04 50.55
C HIS A 233 15.86 39.30 51.45
N LYS A 234 17.18 39.49 51.19
CA LYS A 234 18.29 38.94 52.00
C LYS A 234 19.36 39.97 52.07
N LEU A 235 20.09 40.05 53.16
CA LEU A 235 21.32 40.83 53.22
C LEU A 235 22.45 40.17 52.44
N CYS A 236 23.12 40.93 51.57
CA CYS A 236 24.33 40.44 50.91
C CYS A 236 25.51 40.38 51.93
N PRO A 237 26.60 39.66 51.65
CA PRO A 237 27.72 39.51 52.56
C PRO A 237 28.33 40.87 53.01
N ASP A 238 28.38 41.83 52.11
CA ASP A 238 28.96 43.15 52.41
C ASP A 238 28.07 43.97 53.36
N CYS A 239 26.76 43.95 53.12
CA CYS A 239 25.78 44.61 54.00
C CYS A 239 25.76 43.93 55.37
N THR A 240 25.87 42.61 55.43
CA THR A 240 25.94 41.89 56.69
C THR A 240 27.13 42.29 57.52
N LYS A 241 28.33 42.48 56.90
CA LYS A 241 29.56 42.96 57.57
C LYS A 241 29.38 44.41 58.05
N ALA A 242 28.76 45.29 57.24
CA ALA A 242 28.56 46.69 57.58
C ALA A 242 27.59 46.92 58.75
N ILE A 243 26.63 46.01 59.03
CA ILE A 243 25.70 46.09 60.13
C ILE A 243 26.30 45.47 61.43
N SER A 244 27.31 44.61 61.27
CA SER A 244 28.01 43.92 62.40
C SER A 244 29.23 44.67 62.88
N ALA A 245 29.58 45.81 62.27
CA ALA A 245 30.63 46.71 62.68
C ALA A 245 30.07 47.98 63.34
#